data_189d552c4b801f0bba30ce8eaf2aa95d
#
_entry.id   189d552c4b801f0bba30ce8eaf2aa95d
#
_cell.length_a   1.000
_cell.length_b   1.000
_cell.length_c   1.000
_cell.angle_alpha   90.00
_cell.angle_beta   90.00
_cell.angle_gamma   90.00
#
_symmetry.space_group_name_H-M   'P 1'
#
loop_
_entity.id
_entity.type
_entity.pdbx_description
1 polymer ?
#
loop_
_entity_poly.entity_id
_entity_poly.type
_entity_poly.pdbx_seq_one_letter_code
_entity_poly.pdbx_strand_id
1 'polypeptide(L)'
;MIDLGLLVEGEQLPSESTLATQLGVATVTLRDALAALRARGVIETRRGRNGGSFICAAPQTTDQALFDQLREMSTLELRDLADEHAAISGAAARLAAQRAGPEQHARLGGYIDALTTAQERLERRRADARFHIEIAVASQSVRLTHSEARLQAELGELLWLPFDEQPDPLVIEREHRAILEAIIANDANLAGALAEAHVARGVRRLTAIRLQQMAQDA
;
A
#
# COMPACT_ATOMS: atom_id res chain seq x y z
N MET A 1 -3.75 -0.93 -6.85
CA MET A 1 -2.59 -0.35 -7.62
C MET A 1 -2.82 1.11 -7.97
N ILE A 2 -3.99 1.50 -8.50
CA ILE A 2 -4.32 2.92 -8.78
C ILE A 2 -4.40 3.70 -7.45
N ASP A 3 -5.10 3.17 -6.47
CA ASP A 3 -5.25 3.78 -5.15
C ASP A 3 -3.91 3.92 -4.41
N LEU A 4 -2.99 2.99 -4.64
CA LEU A 4 -1.61 3.02 -4.12
C LEU A 4 -0.71 3.98 -4.93
N GLY A 5 -1.23 4.60 -5.99
CA GLY A 5 -0.48 5.47 -6.88
C GLY A 5 0.64 4.75 -7.67
N LEU A 6 0.59 3.42 -7.76
CA LEU A 6 1.51 2.62 -8.60
C LEU A 6 1.18 2.75 -10.08
N LEU A 7 -0.05 3.16 -10.40
CA LEU A 7 -0.49 3.55 -11.73
C LEU A 7 -1.01 4.98 -11.66
N VAL A 8 -0.61 5.81 -12.60
CA VAL A 8 -0.89 7.25 -12.62
C VAL A 8 -2.11 7.54 -13.50
N GLU A 9 -2.93 8.50 -13.09
CA GLU A 9 -4.01 9.00 -13.93
C GLU A 9 -3.50 9.43 -15.30
N GLY A 10 -4.21 9.02 -16.35
CA GLY A 10 -3.81 9.25 -17.74
C GLY A 10 -2.79 8.25 -18.29
N GLU A 11 -2.23 7.37 -17.45
CA GLU A 11 -1.33 6.31 -17.89
C GLU A 11 -2.07 5.28 -18.75
N GLN A 12 -1.44 4.87 -19.84
CA GLN A 12 -1.97 3.82 -20.72
C GLN A 12 -1.61 2.45 -20.17
N LEU A 13 -2.60 1.60 -19.96
CA LEU A 13 -2.37 0.20 -19.64
C LEU A 13 -1.71 -0.55 -20.80
N PRO A 14 -0.88 -1.58 -20.53
CA PRO A 14 -0.41 -2.50 -21.54
C PRO A 14 -1.59 -3.11 -22.34
N SER A 15 -1.32 -3.62 -23.55
CA SER A 15 -2.35 -4.30 -24.34
C SER A 15 -2.99 -5.44 -23.53
N GLU A 16 -4.27 -5.76 -23.83
CA GLU A 16 -4.99 -6.84 -23.14
C GLU A 16 -4.23 -8.17 -23.19
N SER A 17 -3.58 -8.47 -24.31
CA SER A 17 -2.77 -9.69 -24.47
C SER A 17 -1.52 -9.68 -23.59
N THR A 18 -0.82 -8.54 -23.55
CA THR A 18 0.36 -8.35 -22.71
C THR A 18 0.00 -8.45 -21.23
N LEU A 19 -1.07 -7.75 -20.83
CA LEU A 19 -1.51 -7.71 -19.44
C LEU A 19 -2.03 -9.07 -18.97
N ALA A 20 -2.77 -9.81 -19.83
CA ALA A 20 -3.22 -11.17 -19.53
C ALA A 20 -2.03 -12.12 -19.31
N THR A 21 -1.00 -12.01 -20.14
CA THR A 21 0.23 -12.79 -19.99
C THR A 21 0.96 -12.44 -18.69
N GLN A 22 1.11 -11.15 -18.38
CA GLN A 22 1.78 -10.68 -17.15
C GLN A 22 1.06 -11.15 -15.89
N LEU A 23 -0.28 -11.15 -15.92
CA LEU A 23 -1.11 -11.56 -14.77
C LEU A 23 -1.36 -13.07 -14.71
N GLY A 24 -0.96 -13.83 -15.73
CA GLY A 24 -1.17 -15.28 -15.79
C GLY A 24 -2.65 -15.68 -15.89
N VAL A 25 -3.49 -14.86 -16.53
CA VAL A 25 -4.94 -15.09 -16.68
C VAL A 25 -5.35 -15.21 -18.15
N ALA A 26 -6.50 -15.84 -18.41
CA ALA A 26 -7.06 -15.87 -19.74
C ALA A 26 -7.50 -14.47 -20.19
N THR A 27 -7.34 -14.13 -21.47
CA THR A 27 -7.70 -12.82 -22.03
C THR A 27 -9.19 -12.51 -21.83
N VAL A 28 -10.06 -13.52 -21.85
CA VAL A 28 -11.50 -13.32 -21.59
C VAL A 28 -11.75 -12.86 -20.16
N THR A 29 -11.12 -13.50 -19.18
CA THR A 29 -11.19 -13.13 -17.78
C THR A 29 -10.68 -11.70 -17.54
N LEU A 30 -9.57 -11.35 -18.21
CA LEU A 30 -9.05 -9.98 -18.14
C LEU A 30 -10.04 -8.96 -18.71
N ARG A 31 -10.69 -9.26 -19.86
CA ARG A 31 -11.68 -8.38 -20.47
C ARG A 31 -12.86 -8.12 -19.55
N ASP A 32 -13.35 -9.14 -18.86
CA ASP A 32 -14.45 -9.01 -17.90
C ASP A 32 -14.03 -8.12 -16.71
N ALA A 33 -12.82 -8.31 -16.20
CA ALA A 33 -12.26 -7.45 -15.15
C ALA A 33 -12.11 -6.00 -15.62
N LEU A 34 -11.57 -5.77 -16.83
CA LEU A 34 -11.44 -4.42 -17.39
C LEU A 34 -12.81 -3.79 -17.68
N ALA A 35 -13.82 -4.57 -18.06
CA ALA A 35 -15.19 -4.07 -18.23
C ALA A 35 -15.77 -3.60 -16.89
N ALA A 36 -15.58 -4.36 -15.82
CA ALA A 36 -15.99 -3.96 -14.47
C ALA A 36 -15.28 -2.68 -14.00
N LEU A 37 -13.98 -2.55 -14.26
CA LEU A 37 -13.22 -1.33 -13.92
C LEU A 37 -13.70 -0.13 -14.74
N ARG A 38 -14.09 -0.30 -16.02
CA ARG A 38 -14.71 0.77 -16.83
C ARG A 38 -16.06 1.18 -16.27
N ALA A 39 -16.89 0.22 -15.88
CA ALA A 39 -18.20 0.51 -15.27
C ALA A 39 -18.07 1.31 -13.97
N ARG A 40 -16.98 1.14 -13.24
CA ARG A 40 -16.64 1.88 -12.02
C ARG A 40 -15.93 3.21 -12.30
N GLY A 41 -15.66 3.55 -13.56
CA GLY A 41 -14.94 4.78 -13.93
C GLY A 41 -13.44 4.78 -13.56
N VAL A 42 -12.86 3.64 -13.21
CA VAL A 42 -11.45 3.49 -12.82
C VAL A 42 -10.53 3.53 -14.03
N ILE A 43 -11.02 3.05 -15.17
CA ILE A 43 -10.35 3.13 -16.46
C ILE A 43 -11.32 3.57 -17.54
N GLU A 44 -10.80 4.19 -18.60
CA GLU A 44 -11.54 4.51 -19.80
C GLU A 44 -10.89 3.91 -21.05
N THR A 45 -11.66 3.75 -22.12
CA THR A 45 -11.13 3.33 -23.41
C THR A 45 -11.11 4.50 -24.36
N ARG A 46 -9.94 4.84 -24.90
CA ARG A 46 -9.77 5.82 -25.97
C ARG A 46 -9.60 5.07 -27.30
N ARG A 47 -10.32 5.54 -28.35
CA ARG A 47 -10.23 4.95 -29.70
C ARG A 47 -9.21 5.70 -30.56
N GLY A 48 -8.68 5.02 -31.59
CA GLY A 48 -7.78 5.64 -32.56
C GLY A 48 -6.38 5.04 -32.56
N ARG A 49 -5.48 5.68 -33.33
CA ARG A 49 -4.10 5.19 -33.55
C ARG A 49 -3.29 5.03 -32.24
N ASN A 50 -3.58 5.90 -31.27
CA ASN A 50 -2.98 5.84 -29.91
C ASN A 50 -4.05 5.43 -28.88
N GLY A 51 -5.01 4.60 -29.28
CA GLY A 51 -6.08 4.12 -28.44
C GLY A 51 -5.62 3.04 -27.47
N GLY A 52 -6.46 2.76 -26.47
CA GLY A 52 -6.19 1.77 -25.43
C GLY A 52 -7.02 2.00 -24.20
N SER A 53 -6.73 1.26 -23.14
CA SER A 53 -7.29 1.51 -21.82
C SER A 53 -6.38 2.45 -21.04
N PHE A 54 -6.95 3.49 -20.48
CA PHE A 54 -6.24 4.53 -19.71
C PHE A 54 -6.78 4.56 -18.29
N ILE A 55 -5.90 4.84 -17.35
CA ILE A 55 -6.25 5.03 -15.95
C ILE A 55 -7.01 6.35 -15.79
N CYS A 56 -8.18 6.30 -15.15
CA CYS A 56 -8.87 7.49 -14.65
C CYS A 56 -8.49 7.75 -13.20
N ALA A 57 -8.81 8.94 -12.68
CA ALA A 57 -8.74 9.19 -11.25
C ALA A 57 -9.59 8.15 -10.51
N ALA A 58 -9.00 7.41 -9.57
CA ALA A 58 -9.78 6.54 -8.74
C ALA A 58 -10.77 7.39 -7.90
N PRO A 59 -12.07 7.02 -7.84
CA PRO A 59 -12.97 7.67 -6.93
C PRO A 59 -12.41 7.53 -5.50
N GLN A 60 -12.24 8.66 -4.82
CA GLN A 60 -11.77 8.65 -3.44
C GLN A 60 -12.83 8.03 -2.54
N THR A 61 -12.44 7.06 -1.74
CA THR A 61 -13.30 6.52 -0.70
C THR A 61 -13.56 7.63 0.34
N THR A 62 -14.80 7.87 0.68
CA THR A 62 -15.14 8.87 1.69
C THR A 62 -14.71 8.39 3.08
N ASP A 63 -14.39 9.32 3.97
CA ASP A 63 -14.04 8.98 5.36
C ASP A 63 -15.16 8.17 6.03
N GLN A 64 -16.43 8.53 5.76
CA GLN A 64 -17.57 7.78 6.28
C GLN A 64 -17.56 6.32 5.80
N ALA A 65 -17.31 6.06 4.52
CA ALA A 65 -17.25 4.71 3.99
C ALA A 65 -16.10 3.89 4.60
N LEU A 66 -14.96 4.54 4.90
CA LEU A 66 -13.85 3.90 5.60
C LEU A 66 -14.18 3.59 7.07
N PHE A 67 -14.89 4.50 7.76
CA PHE A 67 -15.38 4.25 9.11
C PHE A 67 -16.39 3.11 9.14
N ASP A 68 -17.28 3.04 8.16
CA ASP A 68 -18.26 1.95 8.04
C ASP A 68 -17.55 0.62 7.74
N GLN A 69 -16.55 0.61 6.85
CA GLN A 69 -15.69 -0.54 6.60
C GLN A 69 -15.00 -1.03 7.89
N LEU A 70 -14.39 -0.12 8.65
CA LEU A 70 -13.74 -0.49 9.91
C LEU A 70 -14.76 -1.02 10.94
N ARG A 71 -15.99 -0.49 10.94
CA ARG A 71 -17.08 -0.94 11.81
C ARG A 71 -17.52 -2.37 11.50
N GLU A 72 -17.46 -2.81 10.26
CA GLU A 72 -17.76 -4.17 9.84
C GLU A 72 -16.67 -5.19 10.23
N MET A 73 -15.44 -4.72 10.43
CA MET A 73 -14.32 -5.58 10.83
C MET A 73 -14.41 -5.95 12.32
N SER A 74 -14.22 -7.21 12.61
CA SER A 74 -14.04 -7.68 13.98
C SER A 74 -12.63 -7.40 14.51
N THR A 75 -12.48 -7.34 15.83
CA THR A 75 -11.16 -7.22 16.46
C THR A 75 -10.27 -8.44 16.18
N LEU A 76 -10.86 -9.60 15.91
CA LEU A 76 -10.14 -10.82 15.51
C LEU A 76 -9.55 -10.67 14.12
N GLU A 77 -10.33 -10.20 13.14
CA GLU A 77 -9.84 -9.92 11.78
C GLU A 77 -8.73 -8.88 11.76
N LEU A 78 -8.87 -7.79 12.54
CA LEU A 78 -7.81 -6.79 12.67
C LEU A 78 -6.53 -7.40 13.26
N ARG A 79 -6.64 -8.30 14.22
CA ARG A 79 -5.48 -9.01 14.79
C ARG A 79 -4.82 -9.91 13.74
N ASP A 80 -5.59 -10.71 13.02
CA ASP A 80 -5.07 -11.63 12.01
C ASP A 80 -4.39 -10.86 10.87
N LEU A 81 -4.95 -9.71 10.45
CA LEU A 81 -4.31 -8.78 9.51
C LEU A 81 -3.00 -8.18 10.06
N ALA A 82 -2.96 -7.83 11.35
CA ALA A 82 -1.74 -7.34 11.99
C ALA A 82 -0.64 -8.40 11.98
N ASP A 83 -0.98 -9.63 12.30
CA ASP A 83 -0.03 -10.76 12.33
C ASP A 83 0.51 -11.05 10.93
N GLU A 84 -0.36 -11.09 9.91
CA GLU A 84 0.04 -11.25 8.52
C GLU A 84 0.94 -10.10 8.05
N HIS A 85 0.53 -8.84 8.31
CA HIS A 85 1.30 -7.67 7.88
C HIS A 85 2.68 -7.63 8.54
N ALA A 86 2.78 -7.91 9.84
CA ALA A 86 4.05 -7.98 10.53
C ALA A 86 4.96 -9.08 9.95
N ALA A 87 4.42 -10.28 9.69
CA ALA A 87 5.17 -11.38 9.12
C ALA A 87 5.71 -11.05 7.71
N ILE A 88 4.89 -10.47 6.85
CA ILE A 88 5.26 -10.12 5.46
C ILE A 88 6.27 -8.98 5.45
N SER A 89 5.98 -7.85 6.13
CA SER A 89 6.85 -6.66 6.14
C SER A 89 8.18 -6.95 6.83
N GLY A 90 8.17 -7.70 7.94
CA GLY A 90 9.40 -8.11 8.63
C GLY A 90 10.29 -9.02 7.76
N ALA A 91 9.70 -10.02 7.08
CA ALA A 91 10.44 -10.88 6.16
C ALA A 91 10.99 -10.09 4.97
N ALA A 92 10.20 -9.18 4.40
CA ALA A 92 10.61 -8.32 3.29
C ALA A 92 11.80 -7.43 3.68
N ALA A 93 11.74 -6.77 4.85
CA ALA A 93 12.81 -5.89 5.33
C ALA A 93 14.11 -6.65 5.62
N ARG A 94 14.02 -7.86 6.22
CA ARG A 94 15.21 -8.74 6.42
C ARG A 94 15.90 -9.08 5.11
N LEU A 95 15.12 -9.44 4.09
CA LEU A 95 15.67 -9.79 2.79
C LEU A 95 16.15 -8.57 2.03
N ALA A 96 15.48 -7.42 2.15
CA ALA A 96 15.93 -6.15 1.58
C ALA A 96 17.30 -5.75 2.14
N ALA A 97 17.53 -5.89 3.45
CA ALA A 97 18.83 -5.65 4.06
C ALA A 97 19.96 -6.52 3.48
N GLN A 98 19.64 -7.71 2.95
CA GLN A 98 20.61 -8.63 2.35
C GLN A 98 20.82 -8.42 0.85
N ARG A 99 19.86 -7.77 0.14
CA ARG A 99 19.77 -7.81 -1.32
C ARG A 99 19.64 -6.45 -2.00
N ALA A 100 19.21 -5.43 -1.23
CA ALA A 100 19.02 -4.09 -1.79
C ALA A 100 20.36 -3.44 -2.17
N GLY A 101 20.35 -2.72 -3.27
CA GLY A 101 21.49 -1.93 -3.74
C GLY A 101 21.21 -0.42 -3.65
N PRO A 102 22.20 0.40 -4.06
CA PRO A 102 22.10 1.86 -3.96
C PRO A 102 20.87 2.46 -4.62
N GLU A 103 20.41 1.86 -5.72
CA GLU A 103 19.21 2.34 -6.44
C GLU A 103 17.94 2.17 -5.62
N GLN A 104 17.77 1.00 -4.96
CA GLN A 104 16.65 0.75 -4.05
C GLN A 104 16.72 1.67 -2.83
N HIS A 105 17.90 1.86 -2.26
CA HIS A 105 18.11 2.79 -1.14
C HIS A 105 17.68 4.22 -1.50
N ALA A 106 18.06 4.70 -2.69
CA ALA A 106 17.66 6.03 -3.17
C ALA A 106 16.15 6.14 -3.38
N ARG A 107 15.48 5.11 -3.92
CA ARG A 107 14.02 5.10 -4.07
C ARG A 107 13.31 5.12 -2.72
N LEU A 108 13.75 4.31 -1.75
CA LEU A 108 13.20 4.32 -0.40
C LEU A 108 13.34 5.68 0.26
N GLY A 109 14.51 6.33 0.15
CA GLY A 109 14.72 7.70 0.61
C GLY A 109 13.77 8.69 -0.04
N GLY A 110 13.58 8.59 -1.36
CA GLY A 110 12.64 9.44 -2.10
C GLY A 110 11.18 9.32 -1.63
N TYR A 111 10.72 8.12 -1.23
CA TYR A 111 9.37 7.96 -0.67
C TYR A 111 9.24 8.54 0.74
N ILE A 112 10.29 8.47 1.56
CA ILE A 112 10.32 9.13 2.87
C ILE A 112 10.20 10.66 2.69
N ASP A 113 10.97 11.24 1.78
CA ASP A 113 10.94 12.67 1.50
C ASP A 113 9.58 13.09 0.91
N ALA A 114 8.99 12.27 0.02
CA ALA A 114 7.66 12.50 -0.51
C ALA A 114 6.57 12.49 0.57
N LEU A 115 6.67 11.62 1.57
CA LEU A 115 5.73 11.56 2.69
C LEU A 115 5.78 12.84 3.53
N THR A 116 6.98 13.36 3.81
CA THR A 116 7.15 14.56 4.66
C THR A 116 6.80 15.85 3.93
N THR A 117 7.03 15.93 2.62
CA THR A 117 6.72 17.12 1.82
C THR A 117 5.27 17.18 1.35
N ALA A 118 4.55 16.05 1.37
CA ALA A 118 3.15 15.96 0.96
C ALA A 118 2.26 16.86 1.84
N GLN A 119 1.36 17.60 1.20
CA GLN A 119 0.38 18.44 1.90
C GLN A 119 -0.93 17.69 2.14
N GLU A 120 -1.32 16.86 1.18
CA GLU A 120 -2.59 16.16 1.19
C GLU A 120 -2.45 14.76 1.80
N ARG A 121 -3.48 14.32 2.54
CA ARG A 121 -3.56 12.98 3.14
C ARG A 121 -3.37 11.85 2.10
N LEU A 122 -3.96 12.00 0.93
CA LEU A 122 -3.84 11.03 -0.16
C LEU A 122 -2.39 10.89 -0.65
N GLU A 123 -1.66 11.98 -0.74
CA GLU A 123 -0.25 11.97 -1.16
C GLU A 123 0.62 11.27 -0.12
N ARG A 124 0.40 11.57 1.18
CA ARG A 124 1.09 10.92 2.30
C ARG A 124 0.84 9.41 2.29
N ARG A 125 -0.43 9.00 2.19
CA ARG A 125 -0.82 7.59 2.09
C ARG A 125 -0.13 6.87 0.92
N ARG A 126 -0.07 7.53 -0.25
CA ARG A 126 0.59 6.96 -1.43
C ARG A 126 2.09 6.82 -1.24
N ALA A 127 2.74 7.80 -0.62
CA ALA A 127 4.17 7.75 -0.34
C ALA A 127 4.48 6.64 0.67
N ASP A 128 3.68 6.52 1.72
CA ASP A 128 3.74 5.47 2.75
C ASP A 128 3.61 4.07 2.12
N ALA A 129 2.54 3.82 1.38
CA ALA A 129 2.32 2.54 0.71
C ALA A 129 3.46 2.17 -0.27
N ARG A 130 3.98 3.15 -1.02
CA ARG A 130 5.10 2.94 -1.94
C ARG A 130 6.39 2.59 -1.21
N PHE A 131 6.63 3.17 -0.03
CA PHE A 131 7.78 2.82 0.79
C PHE A 131 7.73 1.34 1.19
N HIS A 132 6.61 0.85 1.71
CA HIS A 132 6.44 -0.55 2.09
C HIS A 132 6.57 -1.51 0.90
N ILE A 133 5.92 -1.17 -0.22
CA ILE A 133 6.01 -1.98 -1.44
C ILE A 133 7.45 -2.00 -1.98
N GLU A 134 8.17 -0.87 -1.93
CA GLU A 134 9.57 -0.82 -2.36
C GLU A 134 10.49 -1.68 -1.49
N ILE A 135 10.28 -1.75 -0.17
CA ILE A 135 10.99 -2.73 0.68
C ILE A 135 10.75 -4.14 0.19
N ALA A 136 9.50 -4.49 -0.13
CA ALA A 136 9.17 -5.82 -0.66
C ALA A 136 9.78 -6.07 -2.05
N VAL A 137 9.84 -5.07 -2.91
CA VAL A 137 10.57 -5.13 -4.20
C VAL A 137 12.07 -5.32 -3.97
N ALA A 138 12.66 -4.56 -3.04
CA ALA A 138 14.08 -4.66 -2.67
C ALA A 138 14.44 -6.02 -2.07
N SER A 139 13.48 -6.74 -1.48
CA SER A 139 13.63 -8.14 -1.05
C SER A 139 13.87 -9.11 -2.20
N GLN A 140 13.65 -8.71 -3.46
CA GLN A 140 13.72 -9.52 -4.67
C GLN A 140 12.84 -10.78 -4.61
N SER A 141 11.75 -10.74 -3.84
CA SER A 141 10.76 -11.79 -3.72
C SER A 141 9.43 -11.35 -4.32
N VAL A 142 9.11 -11.84 -5.51
CA VAL A 142 7.84 -11.53 -6.21
C VAL A 142 6.63 -11.84 -5.33
N ARG A 143 6.68 -12.93 -4.54
CA ARG A 143 5.58 -13.32 -3.66
C ARG A 143 5.39 -12.33 -2.50
N LEU A 144 6.48 -11.90 -1.86
CA LEU A 144 6.38 -10.88 -0.80
C LEU A 144 5.90 -9.54 -1.36
N THR A 145 6.37 -9.15 -2.55
CA THR A 145 5.88 -7.93 -3.23
C THR A 145 4.37 -7.98 -3.48
N HIS A 146 3.85 -9.10 -3.97
CA HIS A 146 2.40 -9.26 -4.18
C HIS A 146 1.62 -9.24 -2.86
N SER A 147 2.14 -9.91 -1.82
CA SER A 147 1.49 -9.93 -0.50
C SER A 147 1.46 -8.54 0.12
N GLU A 148 2.58 -7.81 0.09
CA GLU A 148 2.66 -6.44 0.61
C GLU A 148 1.73 -5.50 -0.16
N ALA A 149 1.72 -5.55 -1.49
CA ALA A 149 0.83 -4.72 -2.31
C ALA A 149 -0.65 -5.00 -2.01
N ARG A 150 -1.03 -6.26 -1.71
CA ARG A 150 -2.39 -6.62 -1.30
C ARG A 150 -2.72 -6.03 0.08
N LEU A 151 -1.83 -6.17 1.05
CA LEU A 151 -2.01 -5.62 2.40
C LEU A 151 -2.13 -4.09 2.37
N GLN A 152 -1.31 -3.41 1.58
CA GLN A 152 -1.39 -1.96 1.39
C GLN A 152 -2.70 -1.53 0.70
N ALA A 153 -3.23 -2.33 -0.22
CA ALA A 153 -4.53 -2.06 -0.83
C ALA A 153 -5.70 -2.25 0.14
N GLU A 154 -5.59 -3.18 1.08
CA GLU A 154 -6.60 -3.50 2.08
C GLU A 154 -6.58 -2.54 3.28
N LEU A 155 -5.40 -2.25 3.82
CA LEU A 155 -5.22 -1.49 5.04
C LEU A 155 -4.85 -0.02 4.81
N GLY A 156 -4.23 0.31 3.67
CA GLY A 156 -3.59 1.62 3.48
C GLY A 156 -4.53 2.81 3.64
N GLU A 157 -5.80 2.70 3.24
CA GLU A 157 -6.79 3.77 3.46
C GLU A 157 -7.20 3.88 4.93
N LEU A 158 -7.40 2.74 5.58
CA LEU A 158 -7.80 2.67 6.99
C LEU A 158 -6.68 3.21 7.91
N LEU A 159 -5.42 2.90 7.62
CA LEU A 159 -4.27 3.39 8.40
C LEU A 159 -4.16 4.92 8.41
N TRP A 160 -4.72 5.60 7.41
CA TRP A 160 -4.72 7.07 7.31
C TRP A 160 -6.08 7.70 7.64
N LEU A 161 -7.01 6.96 8.28
CA LEU A 161 -8.29 7.50 8.72
C LEU A 161 -8.08 8.70 9.67
N PRO A 162 -8.81 9.83 9.47
CA PRO A 162 -8.78 10.98 10.35
C PRO A 162 -9.67 10.71 11.57
N PHE A 163 -9.10 10.18 12.64
CA PHE A 163 -9.81 9.95 13.90
C PHE A 163 -8.98 10.53 15.05
N ASP A 164 -9.61 11.27 15.97
CA ASP A 164 -9.06 12.01 17.11
C ASP A 164 -7.63 12.57 16.89
N GLU A 165 -6.67 11.70 16.72
CA GLU A 165 -5.29 12.03 16.32
C GLU A 165 -4.98 11.40 14.96
N GLN A 166 -4.63 12.22 13.99
CA GLN A 166 -4.11 11.74 12.71
C GLN A 166 -2.72 11.10 12.91
N PRO A 167 -2.34 10.11 12.06
CA PRO A 167 -0.96 9.65 12.06
C PRO A 167 -0.01 10.82 11.87
N ASP A 168 0.93 10.99 12.81
CA ASP A 168 1.93 12.06 12.73
C ASP A 168 2.98 11.72 11.64
N PRO A 169 3.04 12.48 10.53
CA PRO A 169 3.99 12.20 9.45
C PRO A 169 5.45 12.22 9.91
N LEU A 170 5.78 13.01 10.93
CA LEU A 170 7.15 13.08 11.48
C LEU A 170 7.51 11.83 12.28
N VAL A 171 6.54 11.18 12.92
CA VAL A 171 6.76 9.90 13.59
C VAL A 171 6.98 8.81 12.54
N ILE A 172 6.12 8.76 11.52
CA ILE A 172 6.23 7.79 10.43
C ILE A 172 7.57 7.96 9.69
N GLU A 173 7.94 9.20 9.37
CA GLU A 173 9.24 9.51 8.74
C GLU A 173 10.41 8.94 9.53
N ARG A 174 10.47 9.22 10.84
CA ARG A 174 11.58 8.73 11.70
C ARG A 174 11.68 7.21 11.69
N GLU A 175 10.53 6.54 11.68
CA GLU A 175 10.47 5.07 11.65
C GLU A 175 10.89 4.50 10.31
N HIS A 176 10.40 5.08 9.21
CA HIS A 176 10.84 4.70 7.86
C HIS A 176 12.33 4.93 7.68
N ARG A 177 12.86 6.05 8.19
CA ARG A 177 14.29 6.36 8.14
C ARG A 177 15.11 5.33 8.93
N ALA A 178 14.66 4.95 10.12
CA ALA A 178 15.33 3.90 10.92
C ALA A 178 15.32 2.53 10.20
N ILE A 179 14.22 2.17 9.54
CA ILE A 179 14.15 0.93 8.73
C ILE A 179 15.15 1.02 7.57
N LEU A 180 15.18 2.14 6.84
CA LEU A 180 16.09 2.34 5.72
C LEU A 180 17.56 2.30 6.16
N GLU A 181 17.90 2.92 7.27
CA GLU A 181 19.25 2.90 7.85
C GLU A 181 19.69 1.48 8.20
N ALA A 182 18.81 0.67 8.81
CA ALA A 182 19.07 -0.74 9.09
C ALA A 182 19.26 -1.56 7.79
N ILE A 183 18.48 -1.28 6.74
CA ILE A 183 18.66 -1.90 5.42
C ILE A 183 20.01 -1.53 4.82
N ILE A 184 20.39 -0.26 4.82
CA ILE A 184 21.68 0.23 4.30
C ILE A 184 22.86 -0.38 5.09
N ALA A 185 22.70 -0.52 6.41
CA ALA A 185 23.69 -1.15 7.28
C ALA A 185 23.79 -2.68 7.12
N ASN A 186 22.95 -3.30 6.29
CA ASN A 186 22.82 -4.75 6.12
C ASN A 186 22.47 -5.47 7.47
N ASP A 187 21.85 -4.77 8.41
CA ASP A 187 21.35 -5.36 9.65
C ASP A 187 19.94 -5.94 9.44
N ALA A 188 19.90 -7.18 8.94
CA ALA A 188 18.65 -7.87 8.62
C ALA A 188 17.74 -8.05 9.85
N ASN A 189 18.32 -8.28 11.05
CA ASN A 189 17.53 -8.48 12.25
C ASN A 189 16.88 -7.18 12.71
N LEU A 190 17.63 -6.09 12.73
CA LEU A 190 17.13 -4.77 13.10
C LEU A 190 16.09 -4.29 12.08
N ALA A 191 16.38 -4.39 10.77
CA ALA A 191 15.46 -4.01 9.71
C ALA A 191 14.10 -4.72 9.84
N GLY A 192 14.12 -6.03 10.05
CA GLY A 192 12.90 -6.81 10.25
C GLY A 192 12.14 -6.42 11.51
N ALA A 193 12.82 -6.28 12.65
CA ALA A 193 12.18 -5.90 13.91
C ALA A 193 11.54 -4.50 13.85
N LEU A 194 12.21 -3.53 13.22
CA LEU A 194 11.69 -2.18 13.03
C LEU A 194 10.48 -2.17 12.11
N ALA A 195 10.50 -2.90 10.99
CA ALA A 195 9.38 -3.01 10.09
C ALA A 195 8.15 -3.65 10.76
N GLU A 196 8.34 -4.76 11.50
CA GLU A 196 7.28 -5.41 12.29
C GLU A 196 6.67 -4.46 13.33
N ALA A 197 7.50 -3.75 14.08
CA ALA A 197 7.05 -2.81 15.11
C ALA A 197 6.24 -1.65 14.50
N HIS A 198 6.68 -1.13 13.35
CA HIS A 198 6.04 -0.05 12.62
C HIS A 198 4.63 -0.44 12.16
N VAL A 199 4.48 -1.53 11.39
CA VAL A 199 3.18 -1.96 10.87
C VAL A 199 2.23 -2.39 12.00
N ALA A 200 2.73 -3.06 13.03
CA ALA A 200 1.94 -3.45 14.19
C ALA A 200 1.37 -2.24 14.95
N ARG A 201 2.05 -1.10 14.96
CA ARG A 201 1.53 0.13 15.57
C ARG A 201 0.36 0.68 14.76
N GLY A 202 0.44 0.70 13.43
CA GLY A 202 -0.65 1.13 12.58
C GLY A 202 -1.94 0.34 12.86
N VAL A 203 -1.85 -0.99 12.89
CA VAL A 203 -3.04 -1.81 13.14
C VAL A 203 -3.53 -1.71 14.60
N ARG A 204 -2.64 -1.54 15.59
CA ARG A 204 -3.09 -1.25 16.97
C ARG A 204 -3.92 0.03 17.05
N ARG A 205 -3.55 1.07 16.28
CA ARG A 205 -4.36 2.30 16.19
C ARG A 205 -5.75 1.99 15.62
N LEU A 206 -5.85 1.21 14.53
CA LEU A 206 -7.15 0.79 13.98
C LEU A 206 -8.00 0.01 14.99
N THR A 207 -7.38 -0.89 15.73
CA THR A 207 -8.06 -1.65 16.78
C THR A 207 -8.60 -0.73 17.88
N ALA A 208 -7.84 0.29 18.29
CA ALA A 208 -8.29 1.28 19.27
C ALA A 208 -9.50 2.07 18.75
N ILE A 209 -9.47 2.53 17.48
CA ILE A 209 -10.60 3.22 16.83
C ILE A 209 -11.83 2.30 16.81
N ARG A 210 -11.65 1.03 16.44
CA ARG A 210 -12.75 0.06 16.39
C ARG A 210 -13.41 -0.16 17.77
N LEU A 211 -12.59 -0.27 18.82
CA LEU A 211 -13.11 -0.41 20.19
C LEU A 211 -13.86 0.84 20.66
N GLN A 212 -13.42 2.04 20.28
CA GLN A 212 -14.15 3.28 20.57
C GLN A 212 -15.50 3.33 19.84
N GLN A 213 -15.56 2.90 18.56
CA GLN A 213 -16.83 2.78 17.85
C GLN A 213 -17.80 1.83 18.55
N MET A 214 -17.31 0.65 19.00
CA MET A 214 -18.14 -0.31 19.72
C MET A 214 -18.70 0.26 21.03
N ALA A 215 -17.91 1.08 21.73
CA ALA A 215 -18.36 1.74 22.97
C ALA A 215 -19.39 2.85 22.74
N GLN A 216 -19.39 3.46 21.53
CA GLN A 216 -20.39 4.48 21.14
C GLN A 216 -21.72 3.84 20.66
N ASP A 217 -21.66 2.63 20.14
CA ASP A 217 -22.83 1.89 19.63
C ASP A 217 -23.56 1.09 20.74
N ALA A 218 -23.01 1.02 21.97
CA ALA A 218 -23.51 0.27 23.12
C ALA A 218 -24.37 1.15 24.05
#